data_9a7b2f71c95324eb5803ad3338f98cc0
#
_entry.id   9a7b2f71c95324eb5803ad3338f98cc0
#
_cell.length_a   1.000
_cell.length_b   1.000
_cell.length_c   1.000
_cell.angle_alpha   90.00
_cell.angle_beta   90.00
_cell.angle_gamma   90.00
#
_symmetry.space_group_name_H-M   'P 1'
#
loop_
_entity.id
_entity.type
_entity.pdbx_description
1 polymer ?
#
loop_
_entity_poly.entity_id
_entity_poly.type
_entity_poly.pdbx_seq_one_letter_code
_entity_poly.pdbx_strand_id
1 'polypeptide(L)'
;EDGELQFLVDNVISNSNLDQKAANKLVNKLLLLSSNNQKDRLYIEKGQHQDLTFDLLVNLTTIIKAINNQRNIAFKYVSYDIRDNHLIEVYHTNGNLNEETYVVSPYQIIVRNSIYYLVGYFNKRKDSLSVYRIDRMRLVMNYRGRYEDVHESYDIIKEFENNVNMYFSNEHIDLTIIFDRQVIREVVSQFGKDIEVKKVDKQRLAAKIYNVAMSDGLIGWLMMLQDKVEVVSPESLRTNVKKRLRTMLEMYLREN
;
A
#
# COMPACT_ATOMS: atom_id res chain seq x y z
N GLU A 1 18.30 11.85 20.37
CA GLU A 1 19.63 11.20 20.16
C GLU A 1 20.01 11.28 18.68
N ASP A 2 21.33 11.11 18.36
CA ASP A 2 21.81 11.25 16.97
C ASP A 2 21.14 10.23 16.02
N GLY A 3 20.94 8.98 16.49
CA GLY A 3 20.26 7.94 15.72
C GLY A 3 18.78 8.20 15.44
N GLU A 4 18.07 8.87 16.34
CA GLU A 4 16.67 9.25 16.15
C GLU A 4 16.53 10.29 15.04
N LEU A 5 17.41 11.30 15.08
CA LEU A 5 17.42 12.35 14.07
C LEU A 5 17.84 11.81 12.69
N GLN A 6 18.88 10.93 12.64
CA GLN A 6 19.29 10.25 11.42
C GLN A 6 18.14 9.44 10.83
N PHE A 7 17.44 8.64 11.65
CA PHE A 7 16.30 7.85 11.22
C PHE A 7 15.18 8.71 10.60
N LEU A 8 14.85 9.86 11.22
CA LEU A 8 13.85 10.77 10.68
C LEU A 8 14.28 11.39 9.35
N VAL A 9 15.52 11.82 9.25
CA VAL A 9 16.10 12.41 8.03
C VAL A 9 16.11 11.38 6.90
N ASP A 10 16.58 10.16 7.17
CA ASP A 10 16.65 9.08 6.18
C ASP A 10 15.25 8.71 5.66
N ASN A 11 14.22 8.66 6.54
CA ASN A 11 12.85 8.41 6.12
C ASN A 11 12.28 9.51 5.22
N VAL A 12 12.67 10.76 5.42
CA VAL A 12 12.27 11.87 4.52
C VAL A 12 12.99 11.76 3.18
N ILE A 13 14.29 11.51 3.19
CA ILE A 13 15.13 11.46 1.98
C ILE A 13 14.78 10.24 1.10
N SER A 14 14.49 9.10 1.72
CA SER A 14 14.14 7.87 0.98
C SER A 14 12.70 7.82 0.48
N ASN A 15 11.87 8.81 0.82
CA ASN A 15 10.45 8.81 0.45
C ASN A 15 10.26 9.24 -1.01
N SER A 16 9.99 8.30 -1.89
CA SER A 16 9.76 8.52 -3.32
C SER A 16 8.50 9.34 -3.67
N ASN A 17 7.62 9.57 -2.69
CA ASN A 17 6.41 10.40 -2.86
C ASN A 17 6.65 11.89 -2.54
N LEU A 18 7.89 12.27 -2.27
CA LEU A 18 8.31 13.65 -2.11
C LEU A 18 9.21 14.04 -3.29
N ASP A 19 9.01 15.24 -3.82
CA ASP A 19 10.00 15.84 -4.70
C ASP A 19 11.22 16.35 -3.91
N GLN A 20 12.32 16.64 -4.60
CA GLN A 20 13.56 17.10 -3.96
C GLN A 20 13.35 18.35 -3.10
N LYS A 21 12.50 19.28 -3.55
CA LYS A 21 12.25 20.55 -2.84
C LYS A 21 11.48 20.32 -1.54
N ALA A 22 10.45 19.46 -1.56
CA ALA A 22 9.68 19.09 -0.38
C ALA A 22 10.54 18.32 0.63
N ALA A 23 11.33 17.35 0.16
CA ALA A 23 12.25 16.58 0.99
C ALA A 23 13.27 17.50 1.69
N ASN A 24 13.96 18.37 0.95
CA ASN A 24 14.92 19.33 1.52
C ASN A 24 14.27 20.27 2.54
N LYS A 25 13.04 20.74 2.26
CA LYS A 25 12.30 21.60 3.19
C LYS A 25 11.97 20.88 4.50
N LEU A 26 11.61 19.62 4.46
CA LEU A 26 11.32 18.80 5.64
C LEU A 26 12.59 18.50 6.43
N VAL A 27 13.67 18.09 5.74
CA VAL A 27 14.99 17.86 6.37
C VAL A 27 15.45 19.11 7.09
N ASN A 28 15.41 20.28 6.45
CA ASN A 28 15.78 21.54 7.08
C ASN A 28 14.95 21.83 8.34
N LYS A 29 13.65 21.52 8.33
CA LYS A 29 12.80 21.68 9.53
C LYS A 29 13.21 20.71 10.65
N LEU A 30 13.53 19.46 10.33
CA LEU A 30 14.03 18.48 11.31
C LEU A 30 15.35 18.95 11.92
N LEU A 31 16.25 19.46 11.10
CA LEU A 31 17.55 19.98 11.56
C LEU A 31 17.42 21.21 12.48
N LEU A 32 16.32 21.98 12.42
CA LEU A 32 16.08 23.06 13.38
C LEU A 32 15.82 22.54 14.81
N LEU A 33 15.43 21.27 14.97
CA LEU A 33 15.21 20.63 16.25
C LEU A 33 16.51 20.12 16.90
N SER A 34 17.64 20.24 16.22
CA SER A 34 18.93 19.68 16.63
C SER A 34 19.96 20.77 16.92
N SER A 35 20.95 20.45 17.75
CA SER A 35 22.12 21.31 17.99
C SER A 35 23.05 21.30 16.77
N ASN A 36 23.94 22.30 16.66
CA ASN A 36 24.94 22.32 15.58
C ASN A 36 25.86 21.09 15.62
N ASN A 37 26.26 20.65 16.82
CA ASN A 37 27.10 19.45 16.98
C ASN A 37 26.42 18.17 16.49
N GLN A 38 25.09 18.07 16.59
CA GLN A 38 24.34 16.93 16.05
C GLN A 38 24.26 16.97 14.54
N LYS A 39 24.06 18.15 13.94
CA LYS A 39 24.03 18.31 12.48
C LYS A 39 25.32 17.85 11.82
N ASP A 40 26.46 18.14 12.41
CA ASP A 40 27.78 17.79 11.89
C ASP A 40 28.06 16.28 11.93
N ARG A 41 27.27 15.52 12.70
CA ARG A 41 27.41 14.06 12.81
C ARG A 41 26.47 13.27 11.91
N LEU A 42 25.48 13.93 11.30
CA LEU A 42 24.53 13.27 10.44
C LEU A 42 25.14 12.95 9.08
N TYR A 43 24.90 11.73 8.64
CA TYR A 43 25.23 11.31 7.29
C TYR A 43 24.01 11.52 6.38
N ILE A 44 24.00 12.62 5.64
CA ILE A 44 22.88 12.98 4.76
C ILE A 44 23.23 12.64 3.31
N GLU A 45 22.65 11.55 2.80
CA GLU A 45 22.74 11.21 1.39
C GLU A 45 21.84 12.13 0.54
N LYS A 46 22.24 12.37 -0.70
CA LYS A 46 21.36 13.02 -1.67
C LYS A 46 20.32 12.00 -2.14
N GLY A 47 19.06 12.20 -1.76
CA GLY A 47 17.97 11.39 -2.28
C GLY A 47 17.83 11.53 -3.80
N GLN A 48 17.47 10.44 -4.45
CA GLN A 48 17.07 10.46 -5.86
C GLN A 48 15.55 10.69 -5.92
N HIS A 49 15.16 11.96 -6.03
CA HIS A 49 13.75 12.33 -6.16
C HIS A 49 13.42 12.63 -7.62
N GLN A 50 12.25 12.18 -8.04
CA GLN A 50 11.70 12.47 -9.36
C GLN A 50 10.83 13.72 -9.29
N ASP A 51 10.65 14.40 -10.42
CA ASP A 51 9.63 15.42 -10.55
C ASP A 51 8.24 14.77 -10.46
N LEU A 52 7.44 15.21 -9.50
CA LEU A 52 6.12 14.67 -9.25
C LEU A 52 5.04 15.59 -9.81
N THR A 53 3.99 14.99 -10.36
CA THR A 53 2.81 15.69 -10.89
C THR A 53 1.80 16.03 -9.78
N PHE A 54 2.12 15.72 -8.52
CA PHE A 54 1.26 15.94 -7.36
C PHE A 54 2.07 16.41 -6.16
N ASP A 55 1.42 17.07 -5.21
CA ASP A 55 2.00 17.45 -3.93
C ASP A 55 1.37 16.61 -2.82
N LEU A 56 2.10 15.60 -2.36
CA LEU A 56 1.66 14.72 -1.28
C LEU A 56 1.30 15.50 -0.02
N LEU A 57 2.10 16.51 0.37
CA LEU A 57 1.91 17.24 1.62
C LEU A 57 0.66 18.12 1.57
N VAL A 58 0.34 18.70 0.42
CA VAL A 58 -0.90 19.45 0.19
C VAL A 58 -2.11 18.51 0.25
N ASN A 59 -2.03 17.37 -0.44
CA ASN A 59 -3.09 16.36 -0.42
C ASN A 59 -3.34 15.86 1.01
N LEU A 60 -2.30 15.48 1.75
CA LEU A 60 -2.40 15.06 3.15
C LEU A 60 -3.05 16.14 4.02
N THR A 61 -2.63 17.40 3.88
CA THR A 61 -3.18 18.51 4.65
C THR A 61 -4.68 18.68 4.39
N THR A 62 -5.10 18.58 3.12
CA THR A 62 -6.52 18.70 2.73
C THR A 62 -7.35 17.54 3.29
N ILE A 63 -6.84 16.32 3.18
CA ILE A 63 -7.52 15.11 3.64
C ILE A 63 -7.64 15.12 5.18
N ILE A 64 -6.56 15.43 5.91
CA ILE A 64 -6.57 15.50 7.37
C ILE A 64 -7.59 16.54 7.87
N LYS A 65 -7.62 17.72 7.24
CA LYS A 65 -8.63 18.73 7.58
C LYS A 65 -10.05 18.25 7.29
N ALA A 66 -10.26 17.52 6.21
CA ALA A 66 -11.57 16.99 5.86
C ALA A 66 -12.04 15.92 6.85
N ILE A 67 -11.16 15.01 7.27
CA ILE A 67 -11.44 13.99 8.30
C ILE A 67 -11.84 14.69 9.61
N ASN A 68 -11.01 15.61 10.11
CA ASN A 68 -11.23 16.29 11.38
C ASN A 68 -12.52 17.12 11.41
N ASN A 69 -12.96 17.62 10.25
CA ASN A 69 -14.17 18.43 10.15
C ASN A 69 -15.38 17.65 9.61
N GLN A 70 -15.26 16.34 9.45
CA GLN A 70 -16.29 15.46 8.87
C GLN A 70 -16.87 16.04 7.56
N ARG A 71 -15.98 16.33 6.61
CA ARG A 71 -16.33 16.90 5.31
C ARG A 71 -15.88 15.97 4.19
N ASN A 72 -16.66 15.93 3.13
CA ASN A 72 -16.28 15.24 1.93
C ASN A 72 -15.10 15.92 1.25
N ILE A 73 -14.34 15.11 0.51
CA ILE A 73 -13.37 15.57 -0.47
C ILE A 73 -13.80 15.16 -1.87
N ALA A 74 -13.40 15.96 -2.85
CA ALA A 74 -13.47 15.58 -4.26
C ALA A 74 -12.06 15.52 -4.83
N PHE A 75 -11.83 14.57 -5.74
CA PHE A 75 -10.55 14.41 -6.42
C PHE A 75 -10.72 13.68 -7.76
N LYS A 76 -9.71 13.81 -8.61
CA LYS A 76 -9.51 12.97 -9.80
C LYS A 76 -8.54 11.84 -9.43
N TYR A 77 -8.70 10.68 -10.06
CA TYR A 77 -7.81 9.55 -9.83
C TYR A 77 -7.11 9.15 -11.12
N VAL A 78 -5.81 8.89 -11.05
CA VAL A 78 -5.01 8.60 -12.23
C VAL A 78 -4.51 7.16 -12.26
N SER A 79 -4.34 6.66 -13.47
CA SER A 79 -3.56 5.47 -13.81
C SER A 79 -2.52 5.84 -14.86
N TYR A 80 -1.70 4.88 -15.28
CA TYR A 80 -0.73 5.07 -16.35
C TYR A 80 -1.21 4.40 -17.63
N ASP A 81 -0.92 5.03 -18.75
CA ASP A 81 -1.15 4.51 -20.09
C ASP A 81 0.08 4.83 -20.97
N ILE A 82 0.14 4.27 -22.17
CA ILE A 82 1.23 4.50 -23.13
C ILE A 82 0.68 5.34 -24.28
N ARG A 83 1.34 6.47 -24.57
CA ARG A 83 1.12 7.26 -25.77
C ARG A 83 2.47 7.60 -26.41
N ASP A 84 2.61 7.33 -27.70
CA ASP A 84 3.83 7.60 -28.48
C ASP A 84 5.09 6.99 -27.81
N ASN A 85 4.98 5.74 -27.30
CA ASN A 85 6.04 5.02 -26.55
C ASN A 85 6.48 5.69 -25.24
N HIS A 86 5.69 6.64 -24.70
CA HIS A 86 5.93 7.28 -23.42
C HIS A 86 4.82 6.92 -22.42
N LEU A 87 5.20 6.68 -21.16
CA LEU A 87 4.23 6.54 -20.07
C LEU A 87 3.62 7.92 -19.77
N ILE A 88 2.30 7.97 -19.79
CA ILE A 88 1.53 9.16 -19.43
C ILE A 88 0.56 8.85 -18.30
N GLU A 89 0.25 9.85 -17.49
CA GLU A 89 -0.89 9.78 -16.56
C GLU A 89 -2.19 10.01 -17.31
N VAL A 90 -3.17 9.16 -17.04
CA VAL A 90 -4.54 9.31 -17.56
C VAL A 90 -5.53 9.32 -16.42
N TYR A 91 -6.51 10.22 -16.47
CA TYR A 91 -7.60 10.24 -15.52
C TYR A 91 -8.53 9.05 -15.72
N HIS A 92 -9.03 8.50 -14.64
CA HIS A 92 -10.13 7.54 -14.72
C HIS A 92 -11.35 8.20 -15.33
N THR A 93 -12.04 7.45 -16.18
CA THR A 93 -13.26 7.91 -16.84
C THR A 93 -14.49 7.20 -16.29
N ASN A 94 -15.62 7.88 -16.29
CA ASN A 94 -16.93 7.30 -16.01
C ASN A 94 -17.48 6.56 -17.25
N GLY A 95 -18.65 5.93 -17.10
CA GLY A 95 -19.30 5.18 -18.19
C GLY A 95 -19.59 6.00 -19.46
N ASN A 96 -19.52 7.33 -19.40
CA ASN A 96 -19.70 8.24 -20.55
C ASN A 96 -18.36 8.76 -21.10
N LEU A 97 -17.25 8.14 -20.76
CA LEU A 97 -15.88 8.51 -21.14
C LEU A 97 -15.43 9.91 -20.67
N ASN A 98 -16.17 10.53 -19.75
CA ASN A 98 -15.74 11.77 -19.11
C ASN A 98 -14.87 11.47 -17.91
N GLU A 99 -13.91 12.35 -17.62
CA GLU A 99 -13.07 12.21 -16.42
C GLU A 99 -13.90 12.08 -15.15
N GLU A 100 -13.71 11.01 -14.39
CA GLU A 100 -14.47 10.75 -13.18
C GLU A 100 -13.97 11.63 -12.04
N THR A 101 -14.92 12.26 -11.36
CA THR A 101 -14.67 12.93 -10.07
C THR A 101 -15.17 12.03 -8.96
N TYR A 102 -14.25 11.66 -8.08
CA TYR A 102 -14.53 10.87 -6.88
C TYR A 102 -14.94 11.83 -5.75
N VAL A 103 -16.12 11.62 -5.20
CA VAL A 103 -16.59 12.33 -3.99
C VAL A 103 -16.66 11.31 -2.86
N VAL A 104 -15.81 11.50 -1.85
CA VAL A 104 -15.58 10.51 -0.79
C VAL A 104 -15.71 11.16 0.58
N SER A 105 -16.38 10.48 1.52
CA SER A 105 -16.33 10.79 2.95
C SER A 105 -15.07 10.13 3.53
N PRO A 106 -14.02 10.91 3.85
CA PRO A 106 -12.74 10.36 4.28
C PRO A 106 -12.78 10.00 5.78
N TYR A 107 -12.26 8.82 6.15
CA TYR A 107 -12.26 8.36 7.54
C TYR A 107 -10.88 8.27 8.15
N GLN A 108 -9.93 7.69 7.42
CA GLN A 108 -8.61 7.41 7.94
C GLN A 108 -7.54 7.46 6.86
N ILE A 109 -6.33 7.85 7.26
CA ILE A 109 -5.11 7.70 6.44
C ILE A 109 -4.29 6.56 7.03
N ILE A 110 -3.84 5.65 6.17
CA ILE A 110 -2.99 4.53 6.53
C ILE A 110 -1.71 4.60 5.70
N VAL A 111 -0.59 4.23 6.34
CA VAL A 111 0.72 4.16 5.69
C VAL A 111 1.19 2.71 5.67
N ARG A 112 1.57 2.23 4.47
CA ARG A 112 2.22 0.92 4.28
C ARG A 112 3.32 1.05 3.23
N ASN A 113 4.51 0.55 3.55
CA ASN A 113 5.66 0.60 2.64
C ASN A 113 5.92 2.01 2.08
N SER A 114 5.87 3.03 2.94
CA SER A 114 6.01 4.46 2.59
C SER A 114 4.94 5.02 1.64
N ILE A 115 3.90 4.25 1.32
CA ILE A 115 2.75 4.70 0.51
C ILE A 115 1.59 5.07 1.44
N TYR A 116 0.99 6.22 1.17
CA TYR A 116 -0.18 6.72 1.89
C TYR A 116 -1.47 6.29 1.20
N TYR A 117 -2.41 5.79 2.00
CA TYR A 117 -3.72 5.37 1.54
C TYR A 117 -4.80 6.11 2.30
N LEU A 118 -5.81 6.57 1.59
CA LEU A 118 -7.04 7.09 2.16
C LEU A 118 -8.07 5.97 2.21
N VAL A 119 -8.66 5.75 3.38
CA VAL A 119 -9.86 4.94 3.56
C VAL A 119 -11.06 5.85 3.70
N GLY A 120 -12.12 5.57 2.98
CA GLY A 120 -13.32 6.38 3.03
C GLY A 120 -14.51 5.72 2.32
N TYR A 121 -15.67 6.33 2.50
CA TYR A 121 -16.90 5.87 1.88
C TYR A 121 -17.14 6.58 0.54
N PHE A 122 -17.35 5.76 -0.49
CA PHE A 122 -17.71 6.23 -1.82
C PHE A 122 -19.13 5.78 -2.15
N ASN A 123 -20.04 6.73 -2.31
CA ASN A 123 -21.46 6.46 -2.44
C ASN A 123 -21.88 5.59 -3.63
N LYS A 124 -21.03 5.44 -4.63
CA LYS A 124 -21.23 4.52 -5.75
C LYS A 124 -20.86 3.08 -5.41
N ARG A 125 -20.19 2.84 -4.28
CA ARG A 125 -19.83 1.51 -3.75
C ARG A 125 -20.38 1.37 -2.35
N LYS A 126 -21.67 1.03 -2.25
CA LYS A 126 -22.42 1.06 -0.99
C LYS A 126 -22.06 -0.06 -0.01
N ASP A 127 -21.47 -1.16 -0.49
CA ASP A 127 -21.32 -2.38 0.29
C ASP A 127 -19.92 -2.52 0.94
N SER A 128 -19.03 -1.57 0.73
CA SER A 128 -17.67 -1.61 1.28
C SER A 128 -17.01 -0.23 1.35
N LEU A 129 -16.05 -0.11 2.24
CA LEU A 129 -15.15 1.04 2.22
C LEU A 129 -14.24 0.99 0.98
N SER A 130 -13.92 2.15 0.49
CA SER A 130 -13.00 2.32 -0.64
C SER A 130 -11.64 2.78 -0.14
N VAL A 131 -10.60 2.30 -0.80
CA VAL A 131 -9.21 2.64 -0.49
C VAL A 131 -8.54 3.24 -1.71
N TYR A 132 -7.92 4.39 -1.51
CA TYR A 132 -7.28 5.15 -2.56
C TYR A 132 -5.82 5.44 -2.20
N ARG A 133 -4.90 5.21 -3.11
CA ARG A 133 -3.52 5.67 -2.98
C ARG A 133 -3.49 7.19 -3.14
N ILE A 134 -2.94 7.91 -2.15
CA ILE A 134 -2.94 9.38 -2.16
C ILE A 134 -2.00 9.93 -3.25
N ASP A 135 -0.94 9.22 -3.58
CA ASP A 135 -0.02 9.56 -4.68
C ASP A 135 -0.67 9.51 -6.08
N ARG A 136 -1.81 8.83 -6.22
CA ARG A 136 -2.60 8.80 -7.45
C ARG A 136 -3.77 9.79 -7.46
N MET A 137 -3.92 10.58 -6.43
CA MET A 137 -4.98 11.58 -6.34
C MET A 137 -4.50 12.91 -6.93
N ARG A 138 -5.33 13.53 -7.73
CA ARG A 138 -5.09 14.85 -8.36
C ARG A 138 -6.24 15.79 -8.03
N LEU A 139 -5.96 17.07 -7.93
CA LEU A 139 -6.96 18.12 -7.69
C LEU A 139 -7.79 17.85 -6.42
N VAL A 140 -7.14 17.43 -5.33
CA VAL A 140 -7.82 17.15 -4.06
C VAL A 140 -8.36 18.43 -3.46
N MET A 141 -9.66 18.49 -3.23
CA MET A 141 -10.33 19.67 -2.67
C MET A 141 -11.46 19.30 -1.71
N ASN A 142 -11.78 20.21 -0.80
CA ASN A 142 -12.97 20.05 0.04
C ASN A 142 -14.22 20.12 -0.84
N TYR A 143 -15.17 19.25 -0.56
CA TYR A 143 -16.42 19.17 -1.31
C TYR A 143 -17.62 19.43 -0.39
N ARG A 144 -18.54 20.31 -0.82
CA ARG A 144 -19.79 20.55 -0.10
C ARG A 144 -20.79 19.47 -0.47
N GLY A 145 -21.17 18.67 0.51
CA GLY A 145 -22.12 17.58 0.38
C GLY A 145 -22.33 16.89 1.71
N ARG A 146 -23.33 16.01 1.78
CA ARG A 146 -23.59 15.23 2.99
C ARG A 146 -22.40 14.30 3.24
N TYR A 147 -21.79 14.40 4.43
CA TYR A 147 -20.83 13.43 4.92
C TYR A 147 -21.58 12.19 5.38
N GLU A 148 -21.21 11.04 4.86
CA GLU A 148 -21.80 9.76 5.25
C GLU A 148 -20.91 9.13 6.31
N ASP A 149 -21.42 9.02 7.52
CA ASP A 149 -20.72 8.42 8.65
C ASP A 149 -21.11 6.95 8.80
N VAL A 150 -20.38 6.08 8.15
CA VAL A 150 -20.59 4.62 8.21
C VAL A 150 -19.40 3.89 8.85
N HIS A 151 -18.45 4.62 9.42
CA HIS A 151 -17.21 4.04 9.95
C HIS A 151 -17.45 3.08 11.12
N GLU A 152 -18.49 3.30 11.94
CA GLU A 152 -18.87 2.40 13.03
C GLU A 152 -19.33 1.00 12.55
N SER A 153 -19.75 0.90 11.28
CA SER A 153 -20.17 -0.36 10.67
C SER A 153 -19.00 -1.20 10.19
N TYR A 154 -17.77 -0.66 10.20
CA TYR A 154 -16.57 -1.31 9.66
C TYR A 154 -15.40 -1.21 10.65
N ASP A 155 -14.83 -2.34 11.00
CA ASP A 155 -13.57 -2.38 11.76
C ASP A 155 -12.39 -2.17 10.79
N ILE A 156 -12.10 -0.91 10.48
CA ILE A 156 -11.10 -0.50 9.50
C ILE A 156 -9.73 -1.11 9.83
N ILE A 157 -9.36 -1.19 11.10
CA ILE A 157 -8.06 -1.70 11.53
C ILE A 157 -7.95 -3.18 11.21
N LYS A 158 -8.96 -3.98 11.57
CA LYS A 158 -8.97 -5.43 11.30
C LYS A 158 -9.01 -5.76 9.80
N GLU A 159 -9.77 -4.99 9.03
CA GLU A 159 -9.77 -5.16 7.57
C GLU A 159 -8.39 -4.90 6.96
N PHE A 160 -7.63 -3.95 7.53
CA PHE A 160 -6.29 -3.63 7.04
C PHE A 160 -5.20 -4.60 7.51
N GLU A 161 -5.27 -5.08 8.74
CA GLU A 161 -4.27 -6.01 9.29
C GLU A 161 -4.22 -7.33 8.52
N ASN A 162 -5.35 -7.77 8.00
CA ASN A 162 -5.51 -9.05 7.31
C ASN A 162 -5.19 -8.99 5.80
N ASN A 163 -4.89 -7.80 5.25
CA ASN A 163 -4.63 -7.63 3.82
C ASN A 163 -3.14 -7.66 3.50
N VAL A 164 -2.75 -8.55 2.60
CA VAL A 164 -1.39 -8.66 2.08
C VAL A 164 -1.19 -7.63 0.97
N ASN A 165 -0.14 -6.82 1.06
CA ASN A 165 0.25 -5.84 0.04
C ASN A 165 -0.87 -4.86 -0.39
N MET A 166 -1.81 -4.53 0.51
CA MET A 166 -2.90 -3.57 0.28
C MET A 166 -3.88 -3.93 -0.86
N TYR A 167 -3.94 -5.19 -1.24
CA TYR A 167 -4.99 -5.70 -2.11
C TYR A 167 -6.16 -6.16 -1.27
N PHE A 168 -7.24 -5.40 -1.27
CA PHE A 168 -8.45 -5.68 -0.50
C PHE A 168 -9.24 -6.82 -1.11
N SER A 169 -9.68 -7.73 -0.26
CA SER A 169 -10.63 -8.77 -0.61
C SER A 169 -11.62 -8.94 0.54
N ASN A 170 -12.88 -9.11 0.20
CA ASN A 170 -13.92 -9.45 1.18
C ASN A 170 -13.88 -10.95 1.55
N GLU A 171 -13.11 -11.74 0.82
CA GLU A 171 -12.93 -13.16 1.10
C GLU A 171 -11.71 -13.37 1.99
N HIS A 172 -11.92 -13.94 3.17
CA HIS A 172 -10.87 -14.30 4.11
C HIS A 172 -10.78 -15.82 4.23
N ILE A 173 -9.56 -16.29 4.37
CA ILE A 173 -9.23 -17.73 4.39
C ILE A 173 -8.31 -18.06 5.56
N ASP A 174 -8.39 -19.30 6.03
CA ASP A 174 -7.36 -19.89 6.87
C ASP A 174 -6.31 -20.52 5.98
N LEU A 175 -5.13 -19.91 5.97
CA LEU A 175 -4.01 -20.27 5.12
C LEU A 175 -3.11 -21.28 5.83
N THR A 176 -2.82 -22.40 5.17
CA THR A 176 -1.74 -23.32 5.58
C THR A 176 -0.71 -23.37 4.47
N ILE A 177 0.54 -23.09 4.82
CA ILE A 177 1.69 -23.18 3.92
C ILE A 177 2.76 -24.11 4.49
N ILE A 178 3.50 -24.77 3.59
CA ILE A 178 4.79 -25.39 3.87
C ILE A 178 5.86 -24.53 3.22
N PHE A 179 6.93 -24.23 3.97
CA PHE A 179 7.97 -23.35 3.46
C PHE A 179 9.36 -23.79 3.92
N ASP A 180 10.36 -23.42 3.11
CA ASP A 180 11.76 -23.66 3.44
C ASP A 180 12.19 -22.74 4.63
N ARG A 181 12.99 -23.27 5.52
CA ARG A 181 13.51 -22.52 6.68
C ARG A 181 14.28 -21.24 6.27
N GLN A 182 14.81 -21.19 5.06
CA GLN A 182 15.53 -20.03 4.52
C GLN A 182 14.64 -18.78 4.44
N VAL A 183 13.33 -18.96 4.19
CA VAL A 183 12.36 -17.85 4.04
C VAL A 183 11.54 -17.59 5.32
N ILE A 184 12.01 -18.03 6.48
CA ILE A 184 11.29 -17.82 7.76
C ILE A 184 11.14 -16.33 8.10
N ARG A 185 12.13 -15.52 7.72
CA ARG A 185 12.10 -14.05 7.96
C ARG A 185 10.99 -13.39 7.17
N GLU A 186 10.81 -13.77 5.92
CA GLU A 186 9.78 -13.28 5.02
C GLU A 186 8.39 -13.64 5.53
N VAL A 187 8.21 -14.89 6.02
CA VAL A 187 6.95 -15.33 6.62
C VAL A 187 6.65 -14.55 7.91
N VAL A 188 7.64 -14.40 8.80
CA VAL A 188 7.48 -13.61 10.03
C VAL A 188 7.26 -12.13 9.75
N SER A 189 7.96 -11.57 8.76
CA SER A 189 7.77 -10.17 8.35
C SER A 189 6.36 -9.90 7.83
N GLN A 190 5.76 -10.89 7.14
CA GLN A 190 4.44 -10.74 6.54
C GLN A 190 3.30 -10.98 7.54
N PHE A 191 3.41 -12.00 8.39
CA PHE A 191 2.31 -12.48 9.23
C PHE A 191 2.55 -12.32 10.73
N GLY A 192 3.71 -11.78 11.12
CA GLY A 192 4.07 -11.64 12.53
C GLY A 192 4.68 -12.91 13.14
N LYS A 193 4.97 -12.85 14.44
CA LYS A 193 5.58 -13.95 15.19
C LYS A 193 4.57 -14.90 15.83
N ASP A 194 3.31 -14.47 15.93
CA ASP A 194 2.25 -15.17 16.68
C ASP A 194 1.48 -16.18 15.82
N ILE A 195 2.09 -16.68 14.74
CA ILE A 195 1.54 -17.71 13.87
C ILE A 195 1.87 -19.13 14.40
N GLU A 196 0.95 -20.07 14.17
CA GLU A 196 1.20 -21.46 14.50
C GLU A 196 2.24 -22.08 13.54
N VAL A 197 3.40 -22.48 14.06
CA VAL A 197 4.45 -23.09 13.24
C VAL A 197 4.76 -24.49 13.75
N LYS A 198 4.85 -25.46 12.83
CA LYS A 198 5.24 -26.85 13.09
C LYS A 198 6.40 -27.25 12.20
N LYS A 199 7.31 -28.07 12.74
CA LYS A 199 8.40 -28.66 11.97
C LYS A 199 7.86 -29.82 11.12
N VAL A 200 8.08 -29.78 9.81
CA VAL A 200 7.76 -30.86 8.89
C VAL A 200 8.96 -31.82 8.79
N ASP A 201 10.14 -31.27 8.50
CA ASP A 201 11.41 -32.01 8.45
C ASP A 201 12.59 -31.11 8.84
N LYS A 202 13.82 -31.48 8.50
CA LYS A 202 15.02 -30.70 8.87
C LYS A 202 15.05 -29.32 8.18
N GLN A 203 14.48 -29.18 7.00
CA GLN A 203 14.56 -27.97 6.17
C GLN A 203 13.22 -27.26 6.07
N ARG A 204 12.08 -27.95 6.22
CA ARG A 204 10.75 -27.40 5.98
C ARG A 204 9.93 -27.24 7.25
N LEU A 205 9.17 -26.18 7.27
CA LEU A 205 8.24 -25.79 8.32
C LEU A 205 6.84 -25.67 7.72
N ALA A 206 5.81 -25.93 8.51
CA ALA A 206 4.42 -25.63 8.18
C ALA A 206 3.95 -24.48 9.07
N ALA A 207 3.25 -23.52 8.47
CA ALA A 207 2.57 -22.48 9.23
C ALA A 207 1.07 -22.50 8.95
N LYS A 208 0.28 -22.24 9.99
CA LYS A 208 -1.16 -21.97 9.89
C LYS A 208 -1.41 -20.53 10.28
N ILE A 209 -2.04 -19.77 9.38
CA ILE A 209 -2.31 -18.35 9.50
C ILE A 209 -3.81 -18.16 9.32
N TYR A 210 -4.47 -17.53 10.29
CA TYR A 210 -5.91 -17.37 10.30
C TYR A 210 -6.32 -16.04 9.69
N ASN A 211 -7.50 -16.04 9.08
CA ASN A 211 -8.18 -14.83 8.62
C ASN A 211 -7.37 -13.96 7.65
N VAL A 212 -6.69 -14.59 6.68
CA VAL A 212 -5.89 -13.90 5.65
C VAL A 212 -6.79 -13.51 4.48
N ALA A 213 -6.70 -12.28 4.00
CA ALA A 213 -7.43 -11.85 2.81
C ALA A 213 -6.95 -12.59 1.56
N MET A 214 -7.86 -13.28 0.86
CA MET A 214 -7.59 -13.94 -0.41
C MET A 214 -7.53 -12.90 -1.53
N SER A 215 -6.33 -12.44 -1.86
CA SER A 215 -6.10 -11.32 -2.76
C SER A 215 -4.96 -11.59 -3.74
N ASP A 216 -4.88 -10.79 -4.82
CA ASP A 216 -3.73 -10.81 -5.74
C ASP A 216 -2.42 -10.45 -5.02
N GLY A 217 -2.48 -9.66 -3.95
CA GLY A 217 -1.32 -9.36 -3.10
C GLY A 217 -0.77 -10.60 -2.40
N LEU A 218 -1.65 -11.46 -1.85
CA LEU A 218 -1.25 -12.73 -1.26
C LEU A 218 -0.61 -13.66 -2.30
N ILE A 219 -1.23 -13.76 -3.48
CA ILE A 219 -0.69 -14.59 -4.57
C ILE A 219 0.66 -14.05 -5.03
N GLY A 220 0.80 -12.73 -5.20
CA GLY A 220 2.07 -12.09 -5.55
C GLY A 220 3.17 -12.35 -4.52
N TRP A 221 2.85 -12.29 -3.23
CA TRP A 221 3.77 -12.60 -2.15
C TRP A 221 4.21 -14.08 -2.17
N LEU A 222 3.28 -15.00 -2.38
CA LEU A 222 3.60 -16.43 -2.53
C LEU A 222 4.54 -16.67 -3.72
N MET A 223 4.28 -16.03 -4.87
CA MET A 223 5.11 -16.15 -6.06
C MET A 223 6.51 -15.52 -5.89
N MET A 224 6.64 -14.47 -5.09
CA MET A 224 7.94 -13.87 -4.76
C MET A 224 8.86 -14.86 -4.03
N LEU A 225 8.30 -15.77 -3.25
CA LEU A 225 9.06 -16.82 -2.55
C LEU A 225 9.39 -18.03 -3.42
N GLN A 226 8.93 -18.04 -4.67
CA GLN A 226 9.25 -19.03 -5.69
C GLN A 226 8.95 -20.49 -5.24
N ASP A 227 9.95 -21.38 -5.37
CA ASP A 227 9.91 -22.79 -5.00
C ASP A 227 10.09 -23.03 -3.48
N LYS A 228 10.25 -21.98 -2.68
CA LYS A 228 10.48 -22.05 -1.24
C LYS A 228 9.19 -22.07 -0.42
N VAL A 229 8.03 -21.93 -1.04
CA VAL A 229 6.72 -21.96 -0.37
C VAL A 229 5.72 -22.77 -1.18
N GLU A 230 4.93 -23.57 -0.47
CA GLU A 230 3.82 -24.35 -1.04
C GLU A 230 2.54 -24.07 -0.26
N VAL A 231 1.46 -23.74 -0.97
CA VAL A 231 0.12 -23.63 -0.39
C VAL A 231 -0.45 -25.02 -0.19
N VAL A 232 -0.77 -25.38 1.06
CA VAL A 232 -1.42 -26.65 1.42
C VAL A 232 -2.94 -26.47 1.41
N SER A 233 -3.44 -25.42 2.08
CA SER A 233 -4.85 -25.07 2.11
C SER A 233 -5.05 -23.55 2.16
N PRO A 234 -6.21 -23.06 1.71
CA PRO A 234 -7.33 -23.79 1.10
C PRO A 234 -7.08 -24.19 -0.35
N GLU A 235 -7.83 -25.19 -0.84
CA GLU A 235 -7.67 -25.69 -2.20
C GLU A 235 -8.06 -24.64 -3.27
N SER A 236 -8.94 -23.70 -2.96
CA SER A 236 -9.28 -22.56 -3.83
C SER A 236 -8.04 -21.71 -4.14
N LEU A 237 -7.26 -21.32 -3.13
CA LEU A 237 -6.02 -20.58 -3.30
C LEU A 237 -4.96 -21.42 -4.02
N ARG A 238 -4.80 -22.70 -3.64
CA ARG A 238 -3.86 -23.63 -4.29
C ARG A 238 -4.15 -23.74 -5.79
N THR A 239 -5.42 -23.87 -6.16
CA THR A 239 -5.84 -23.95 -7.56
C THR A 239 -5.58 -22.64 -8.31
N ASN A 240 -5.81 -21.50 -7.68
CA ASN A 240 -5.51 -20.18 -8.26
C ASN A 240 -4.00 -20.01 -8.52
N VAL A 241 -3.15 -20.37 -7.56
CA VAL A 241 -1.69 -20.35 -7.71
C VAL A 241 -1.26 -21.26 -8.86
N LYS A 242 -1.77 -22.51 -8.91
CA LYS A 242 -1.48 -23.45 -10.02
C LYS A 242 -1.86 -22.88 -11.39
N LYS A 243 -3.02 -22.24 -11.49
CA LYS A 243 -3.47 -21.60 -12.75
C LYS A 243 -2.51 -20.50 -13.18
N ARG A 244 -2.10 -19.63 -12.24
CA ARG A 244 -1.15 -18.54 -12.52
C ARG A 244 0.21 -19.08 -12.97
N LEU A 245 0.75 -20.08 -12.28
CA LEU A 245 2.02 -20.70 -12.63
C LEU A 245 1.98 -21.33 -14.05
N ARG A 246 0.88 -21.99 -14.42
CA ARG A 246 0.70 -22.52 -15.78
C ARG A 246 0.69 -21.40 -16.83
N THR A 247 -0.09 -20.35 -16.60
CA THR A 247 -0.12 -19.21 -17.52
C THR A 247 1.26 -18.56 -17.66
N MET A 248 1.99 -18.41 -16.56
CA MET A 248 3.36 -17.89 -16.59
C MET A 248 4.28 -18.82 -17.41
N LEU A 249 4.25 -20.12 -17.16
CA LEU A 249 5.05 -21.09 -17.91
C LEU A 249 4.75 -21.02 -19.42
N GLU A 250 3.47 -20.96 -19.79
CA GLU A 250 3.05 -20.83 -21.19
C GLU A 250 3.60 -19.58 -21.87
N MET A 251 3.77 -18.45 -21.14
CA MET A 251 4.36 -17.23 -21.68
C MET A 251 5.84 -17.43 -22.08
N TYR A 252 6.59 -18.23 -21.31
CA TYR A 252 8.01 -18.51 -21.58
C TYR A 252 8.23 -19.65 -22.57
N LEU A 253 7.22 -20.51 -22.80
CA LEU A 253 7.28 -21.59 -23.79
C LEU A 253 6.85 -21.15 -25.20
N ARG A 254 6.29 -19.95 -25.36
CA ARG A 254 5.99 -19.39 -26.68
C ARG A 254 7.30 -19.07 -27.38
N GLU A 255 7.60 -19.84 -28.44
CA GLU A 255 8.65 -19.43 -29.37
C GLU A 255 8.26 -18.10 -30.04
N ASN A 256 9.17 -17.13 -30.05
CA ASN A 256 9.00 -15.86 -30.75
C ASN A 256 9.05 -16.05 -32.27
#